data_e8da09f1cb010441d03add7391956408
#
_entry.id   e8da09f1cb010441d03add7391956408
#
_cell.length_a   1.000
_cell.length_b   1.000
_cell.length_c   1.000
_cell.angle_alpha   90.00
_cell.angle_beta   90.00
_cell.angle_gamma   90.00
#
_symmetry.space_group_name_H-M   'P 1'
#
loop_
_entity.id
_entity.type
_entity.pdbx_description
1 polymer ?
#
loop_
_entity_poly.entity_id
_entity_poly.type
_entity_poly.pdbx_seq_one_letter_code
_entity_poly.pdbx_strand_id
1 'polypeptide(L)'
;MYLIIGTIVISLPIGILAAIYLNEYASKNRLTRIIRLSIVNMAGVPSVVFGLFGLAFFVIILKFGKSILAGSLTLAFLILPVIITATEEALKAVPETYKQASMALGASKWQTIIKVILPQALPGIVTGSVIGIGRAAGETAPIMFTVAAFSQPNLPNSIFSQVMALPFHLYSLATQVTNPPEDKQWGTALVLLLMVLVFAVIGTAIRTKARLQRKE
;
A
#
# COMPACT_ATOMS: atom_id res chain seq x y z
N MET A 1 9.52 -8.56 5.67
CA MET A 1 8.19 -8.62 6.33
C MET A 1 7.89 -7.34 7.11
N TYR A 2 8.76 -6.86 8.02
CA TYR A 2 8.53 -5.64 8.82
C TYR A 2 8.10 -4.41 8.01
N LEU A 3 8.77 -4.15 6.86
CA LEU A 3 8.43 -3.04 5.97
C LEU A 3 7.01 -3.15 5.41
N ILE A 4 6.62 -4.34 4.95
CA ILE A 4 5.29 -4.56 4.39
C ILE A 4 4.22 -4.35 5.45
N ILE A 5 4.42 -4.90 6.66
CA ILE A 5 3.49 -4.73 7.78
C ILE A 5 3.37 -3.24 8.14
N GLY A 6 4.49 -2.54 8.32
CA GLY A 6 4.48 -1.11 8.60
C GLY A 6 3.78 -0.29 7.51
N THR A 7 4.03 -0.62 6.24
CA THR A 7 3.38 0.02 5.10
C THR A 7 1.86 -0.19 5.12
N ILE A 8 1.40 -1.41 5.38
CA ILE A 8 -0.03 -1.77 5.44
C ILE A 8 -0.72 -1.03 6.59
N VAL A 9 -0.14 -1.08 7.79
CA VAL A 9 -0.70 -0.44 9.00
C VAL A 9 -0.89 1.06 8.80
N ILE A 10 -0.02 1.70 8.02
CA ILE A 10 -0.11 3.14 7.74
C ILE A 10 -1.05 3.42 6.56
N SER A 11 -0.85 2.74 5.45
CA SER A 11 -1.52 3.09 4.19
C SER A 11 -2.99 2.67 4.12
N LEU A 12 -3.37 1.51 4.69
CA LEU A 12 -4.75 1.05 4.60
C LEU A 12 -5.74 1.97 5.34
N PRO A 13 -5.53 2.29 6.63
CA PRO A 13 -6.46 3.18 7.33
C PRO A 13 -6.56 4.55 6.67
N ILE A 14 -5.41 5.15 6.33
CA ILE A 14 -5.38 6.48 5.71
C ILE A 14 -6.04 6.45 4.34
N GLY A 15 -5.71 5.47 3.50
CA GLY A 15 -6.27 5.35 2.15
C GLY A 15 -7.77 5.10 2.14
N ILE A 16 -8.27 4.20 2.99
CA ILE A 16 -9.70 3.91 3.11
C ILE A 16 -10.47 5.13 3.63
N LEU A 17 -9.97 5.78 4.69
CA LEU A 17 -10.62 6.97 5.25
C LEU A 17 -10.63 8.14 4.26
N ALA A 18 -9.53 8.35 3.53
CA ALA A 18 -9.45 9.37 2.49
C ALA A 18 -10.45 9.09 1.36
N ALA A 19 -10.57 7.86 0.92
CA ALA A 19 -11.53 7.45 -0.12
C ALA A 19 -12.98 7.63 0.34
N ILE A 20 -13.31 7.23 1.58
CA ILE A 20 -14.64 7.45 2.18
C ILE A 20 -14.94 8.94 2.23
N TYR A 21 -14.00 9.75 2.71
CA TYR A 21 -14.18 11.20 2.75
C TYR A 21 -14.44 11.78 1.36
N LEU A 22 -13.61 11.44 0.37
CA LEU A 22 -13.74 11.93 -0.99
C LEU A 22 -15.00 11.47 -1.68
N ASN A 23 -15.48 10.25 -1.40
CA ASN A 23 -16.68 9.70 -2.03
C ASN A 23 -17.97 10.18 -1.37
N GLU A 24 -18.01 10.24 -0.03
CA GLU A 24 -19.24 10.42 0.72
C GLU A 24 -19.41 11.84 1.27
N TYR A 25 -18.32 12.53 1.62
CA TYR A 25 -18.39 13.82 2.32
C TYR A 25 -17.92 15.01 1.49
N ALA A 26 -16.96 14.79 0.58
CA ALA A 26 -16.39 15.88 -0.18
C ALA A 26 -17.42 16.49 -1.14
N SER A 27 -17.58 17.81 -1.10
CA SER A 27 -18.41 18.55 -2.03
C SER A 27 -17.82 18.51 -3.44
N LYS A 28 -18.67 18.51 -4.48
CA LYS A 28 -18.26 18.55 -5.89
C LYS A 28 -17.78 19.95 -6.29
N ASN A 29 -16.64 20.39 -5.75
CA ASN A 29 -16.04 21.67 -6.03
C ASN A 29 -14.68 21.55 -6.74
N ARG A 30 -14.10 22.70 -7.13
CA ARG A 30 -12.81 22.74 -7.82
C ARG A 30 -11.66 22.16 -6.96
N LEU A 31 -11.68 22.37 -5.65
CA LEU A 31 -10.66 21.87 -4.73
C LEU A 31 -10.67 20.33 -4.68
N THR A 32 -11.84 19.72 -4.50
CA THR A 32 -11.98 18.25 -4.52
C THR A 32 -11.51 17.66 -5.84
N ARG A 33 -11.80 18.34 -6.96
CA ARG A 33 -11.31 17.91 -8.28
C ARG A 33 -9.80 17.96 -8.37
N ILE A 34 -9.17 19.02 -7.86
CA ILE A 34 -7.70 19.14 -7.83
C ILE A 34 -7.10 18.03 -6.98
N ILE A 35 -7.65 17.77 -5.78
CA ILE A 35 -7.17 16.70 -4.89
C ILE A 35 -7.23 15.33 -5.60
N ARG A 36 -8.34 15.00 -6.25
CA ARG A 36 -8.47 13.74 -7.02
C ARG A 36 -7.45 13.65 -8.15
N LEU A 37 -7.27 14.72 -8.92
CA LEU A 37 -6.28 14.77 -9.98
C LEU A 37 -4.85 14.60 -9.43
N SER A 38 -4.55 15.22 -8.28
CA SER A 38 -3.26 15.05 -7.63
C SER A 38 -3.01 13.61 -7.19
N ILE A 39 -4.01 12.94 -6.60
CA ILE A 39 -3.92 11.54 -6.21
C ILE A 39 -3.66 10.65 -7.45
N VAL A 40 -4.41 10.85 -8.53
CA VAL A 40 -4.20 10.08 -9.78
C VAL A 40 -2.82 10.34 -10.38
N ASN A 41 -2.38 11.59 -10.41
CA ASN A 41 -1.06 11.96 -10.93
C ASN A 41 0.07 11.36 -10.09
N MET A 42 -0.08 11.28 -8.77
CA MET A 42 0.92 10.63 -7.91
C MET A 42 1.13 9.14 -8.28
N ALA A 43 0.10 8.43 -8.74
CA ALA A 43 0.25 7.05 -9.18
C ALA A 43 1.20 6.89 -10.40
N GLY A 44 1.35 7.94 -11.20
CA GLY A 44 2.25 7.99 -12.35
C GLY A 44 3.68 8.46 -12.03
N VAL A 45 3.97 8.89 -10.81
CA VAL A 45 5.30 9.34 -10.40
C VAL A 45 6.25 8.14 -10.30
N PRO A 46 7.49 8.23 -10.87
CA PRO A 46 8.50 7.18 -10.75
C PRO A 46 8.83 6.87 -9.29
N SER A 47 9.01 5.60 -8.95
CA SER A 47 9.26 5.15 -7.57
C SER A 47 10.56 5.73 -6.98
N VAL A 48 11.55 6.02 -7.81
CA VAL A 48 12.80 6.70 -7.41
C VAL A 48 12.51 8.05 -6.79
N VAL A 49 11.56 8.82 -7.34
CA VAL A 49 11.18 10.14 -6.81
C VAL A 49 10.60 10.01 -5.39
N PHE A 50 9.77 9.00 -5.14
CA PHE A 50 9.30 8.70 -3.79
C PHE A 50 10.44 8.32 -2.85
N GLY A 51 11.43 7.59 -3.35
CA GLY A 51 12.64 7.26 -2.58
C GLY A 51 13.45 8.48 -2.18
N LEU A 52 13.66 9.41 -3.11
CA LEU A 52 14.36 10.68 -2.86
C LEU A 52 13.56 11.60 -1.92
N PHE A 53 12.24 11.66 -2.10
CA PHE A 53 11.35 12.36 -1.17
C PHE A 53 11.45 11.76 0.24
N GLY A 54 11.39 10.44 0.36
CA GLY A 54 11.50 9.73 1.64
C GLY A 54 12.85 9.96 2.32
N LEU A 55 13.93 9.97 1.54
CA LEU A 55 15.26 10.33 2.03
C LEU A 55 15.29 11.76 2.57
N ALA A 56 14.84 12.72 1.77
CA ALA A 56 14.87 14.13 2.17
C ALA A 56 13.97 14.39 3.38
N PHE A 57 12.72 13.93 3.32
CA PHE A 57 11.72 14.30 4.31
C PHE A 57 11.80 13.45 5.58
N PHE A 58 11.73 12.11 5.46
CA PHE A 58 11.70 11.23 6.64
C PHE A 58 13.07 11.02 7.25
N VAL A 59 14.09 10.76 6.41
CA VAL A 59 15.42 10.39 6.91
C VAL A 59 16.17 11.63 7.39
N ILE A 60 16.19 12.72 6.61
CA ILE A 60 17.02 13.91 6.91
C ILE A 60 16.24 14.93 7.73
N ILE A 61 15.10 15.45 7.24
CA ILE A 61 14.37 16.55 7.90
C ILE A 61 13.75 16.07 9.22
N LEU A 62 13.02 14.95 9.22
CA LEU A 62 12.41 14.41 10.43
C LEU A 62 13.42 13.63 11.30
N LYS A 63 14.66 13.46 10.83
CA LYS A 63 15.77 12.78 11.55
C LYS A 63 15.44 11.37 12.01
N PHE A 64 14.58 10.65 11.29
CA PHE A 64 14.31 9.23 11.61
C PHE A 64 15.51 8.32 11.26
N GLY A 65 16.48 8.84 10.49
CA GLY A 65 17.57 8.04 9.94
C GLY A 65 17.06 7.02 8.91
N LYS A 66 17.97 6.22 8.36
CA LYS A 66 17.58 5.05 7.56
C LYS A 66 16.98 4.01 8.49
N SER A 67 15.67 3.75 8.35
CA SER A 67 14.92 2.98 9.34
C SER A 67 13.70 2.30 8.72
N ILE A 68 13.19 1.28 9.40
CA ILE A 68 11.93 0.62 9.05
C ILE A 68 10.80 1.66 8.97
N LEU A 69 10.75 2.60 9.91
CA LEU A 69 9.72 3.62 9.94
C LEU A 69 9.79 4.53 8.70
N ALA A 70 10.98 5.05 8.35
CA ALA A 70 11.15 5.89 7.16
C ALA A 70 10.81 5.14 5.87
N GLY A 71 11.25 3.88 5.76
CA GLY A 71 10.95 3.02 4.63
C GLY A 71 9.45 2.70 4.51
N SER A 72 8.80 2.35 5.62
CA SER A 72 7.37 2.05 5.66
C SER A 72 6.51 3.26 5.30
N LEU A 73 6.86 4.46 5.80
CA LEU A 73 6.19 5.71 5.43
C LEU A 73 6.36 6.00 3.94
N THR A 74 7.58 5.88 3.41
CA THR A 74 7.85 6.12 1.98
C THR A 74 7.06 5.17 1.08
N LEU A 75 7.04 3.87 1.41
CA LEU A 75 6.24 2.89 0.68
C LEU A 75 4.74 3.12 0.84
N ALA A 76 4.29 3.56 2.03
CA ALA A 76 2.90 3.92 2.25
C ALA A 76 2.48 5.07 1.33
N PHE A 77 3.27 6.15 1.24
CA PHE A 77 3.00 7.25 0.32
C PHE A 77 2.96 6.81 -1.15
N LEU A 78 3.83 5.88 -1.54
CA LEU A 78 3.87 5.33 -2.90
C LEU A 78 2.59 4.55 -3.26
N ILE A 79 2.03 3.77 -2.31
CA ILE A 79 0.86 2.92 -2.59
C ILE A 79 -0.47 3.59 -2.24
N LEU A 80 -0.47 4.68 -1.45
CA LEU A 80 -1.68 5.42 -1.07
C LEU A 80 -2.59 5.77 -2.25
N PRO A 81 -2.10 6.31 -3.38
CA PRO A 81 -2.94 6.62 -4.54
C PRO A 81 -3.70 5.41 -5.06
N VAL A 82 -3.05 4.25 -5.10
CA VAL A 82 -3.66 2.99 -5.57
C VAL A 82 -4.77 2.56 -4.62
N ILE A 83 -4.52 2.61 -3.30
CA ILE A 83 -5.52 2.23 -2.29
C ILE A 83 -6.71 3.18 -2.31
N ILE A 84 -6.47 4.50 -2.38
CA ILE A 84 -7.53 5.51 -2.43
C ILE A 84 -8.41 5.30 -3.66
N THR A 85 -7.80 5.20 -4.84
CA THR A 85 -8.53 5.07 -6.10
C THR A 85 -9.35 3.78 -6.13
N ALA A 86 -8.73 2.65 -5.76
CA ALA A 86 -9.43 1.37 -5.75
C ALA A 86 -10.57 1.34 -4.71
N THR A 87 -10.37 1.99 -3.56
CA THR A 87 -11.43 2.11 -2.54
C THR A 87 -12.56 2.99 -3.02
N GLU A 88 -12.27 4.15 -3.65
CA GLU A 88 -13.32 4.99 -4.25
C GLU A 88 -14.13 4.25 -5.30
N GLU A 89 -13.47 3.50 -6.20
CA GLU A 89 -14.17 2.71 -7.22
C GLU A 89 -15.03 1.60 -6.59
N ALA A 90 -14.53 0.96 -5.52
CA ALA A 90 -15.30 -0.04 -4.79
C ALA A 90 -16.53 0.57 -4.09
N LEU A 91 -16.42 1.78 -3.52
CA LEU A 91 -17.54 2.49 -2.91
C LEU A 91 -18.57 2.93 -3.95
N LYS A 92 -18.14 3.44 -5.10
CA LYS A 92 -19.01 3.83 -6.22
C LYS A 92 -19.76 2.65 -6.85
N ALA A 93 -19.18 1.45 -6.80
CA ALA A 93 -19.80 0.24 -7.32
C ALA A 93 -20.98 -0.27 -6.46
N VAL A 94 -21.17 0.26 -5.25
CA VAL A 94 -22.32 -0.06 -4.40
C VAL A 94 -23.54 0.70 -4.92
N PRO A 95 -24.67 0.00 -5.24
CA PRO A 95 -25.88 0.67 -5.73
C PRO A 95 -26.41 1.73 -4.75
N GLU A 96 -26.78 2.89 -5.25
CA GLU A 96 -27.28 4.00 -4.44
C GLU A 96 -28.60 3.64 -3.70
N THR A 97 -29.35 2.67 -4.22
CA THR A 97 -30.57 2.13 -3.59
C THR A 97 -30.33 1.60 -2.19
N TYR A 98 -29.19 0.97 -1.92
CA TYR A 98 -28.83 0.49 -0.56
C TYR A 98 -28.66 1.65 0.42
N LYS A 99 -28.06 2.74 -0.03
CA LYS A 99 -27.87 3.95 0.76
C LYS A 99 -29.20 4.62 1.07
N GLN A 100 -30.04 4.78 0.06
CA GLN A 100 -31.37 5.37 0.20
C GLN A 100 -32.25 4.54 1.13
N ALA A 101 -32.27 3.21 0.97
CA ALA A 101 -33.03 2.31 1.84
C ALA A 101 -32.60 2.40 3.30
N SER A 102 -31.26 2.42 3.56
CA SER A 102 -30.75 2.57 4.90
C SER A 102 -31.15 3.90 5.55
N MET A 103 -31.05 4.98 4.81
CA MET A 103 -31.43 6.32 5.29
C MET A 103 -32.96 6.45 5.49
N ALA A 104 -33.78 5.81 4.66
CA ALA A 104 -35.23 5.76 4.81
C ALA A 104 -35.67 5.04 6.11
N LEU A 105 -34.86 4.09 6.61
CA LEU A 105 -35.07 3.45 7.90
C LEU A 105 -34.53 4.27 9.09
N GLY A 106 -34.14 5.53 8.86
CA GLY A 106 -33.66 6.43 9.92
C GLY A 106 -32.19 6.29 10.28
N ALA A 107 -31.39 5.51 9.55
CA ALA A 107 -29.96 5.41 9.79
C ALA A 107 -29.23 6.72 9.46
N SER A 108 -28.31 7.14 10.32
CA SER A 108 -27.44 8.27 10.02
C SER A 108 -26.49 7.95 8.85
N LYS A 109 -25.96 8.99 8.21
CA LYS A 109 -25.00 8.83 7.11
C LYS A 109 -23.80 7.96 7.51
N TRP A 110 -23.25 8.17 8.69
CA TRP A 110 -22.13 7.38 9.23
C TRP A 110 -22.51 5.90 9.46
N GLN A 111 -23.69 5.66 10.01
CA GLN A 111 -24.19 4.29 10.19
C GLN A 111 -24.39 3.58 8.84
N THR A 112 -24.94 4.27 7.85
CA THR A 112 -25.10 3.75 6.49
C THR A 112 -23.75 3.41 5.87
N ILE A 113 -22.73 4.27 6.02
CA ILE A 113 -21.39 4.00 5.49
C ILE A 113 -20.80 2.76 6.13
N ILE A 114 -20.77 2.67 7.46
CA ILE A 114 -20.09 1.57 8.15
C ILE A 114 -20.86 0.25 8.05
N LYS A 115 -22.19 0.28 8.18
CA LYS A 115 -22.98 -0.94 8.28
C LYS A 115 -23.50 -1.46 6.93
N VAL A 116 -23.57 -0.61 5.91
CA VAL A 116 -24.16 -0.96 4.61
C VAL A 116 -23.13 -0.83 3.48
N ILE A 117 -22.56 0.36 3.28
CA ILE A 117 -21.72 0.63 2.11
C ILE A 117 -20.35 -0.05 2.24
N LEU A 118 -19.66 0.13 3.36
CA LEU A 118 -18.31 -0.39 3.57
C LEU A 118 -18.22 -1.92 3.48
N PRO A 119 -19.12 -2.70 4.11
CA PRO A 119 -19.15 -4.15 3.94
C PRO A 119 -19.41 -4.56 2.49
N GLN A 120 -20.23 -3.80 1.77
CA GLN A 120 -20.50 -4.04 0.36
C GLN A 120 -19.28 -3.71 -0.54
N ALA A 121 -18.49 -2.71 -0.22
CA ALA A 121 -17.29 -2.32 -0.95
C ALA A 121 -16.06 -3.20 -0.61
N LEU A 122 -16.09 -3.92 0.50
CA LEU A 122 -14.94 -4.66 1.05
C LEU A 122 -14.20 -5.54 0.02
N PRO A 123 -14.86 -6.34 -0.84
CA PRO A 123 -14.13 -7.15 -1.83
C PRO A 123 -13.31 -6.32 -2.82
N GLY A 124 -13.78 -5.14 -3.19
CA GLY A 124 -13.05 -4.20 -4.05
C GLY A 124 -11.89 -3.55 -3.32
N ILE A 125 -12.10 -3.14 -2.07
CA ILE A 125 -11.06 -2.57 -1.19
C ILE A 125 -9.92 -3.58 -1.00
N VAL A 126 -10.24 -4.83 -0.67
CA VAL A 126 -9.25 -5.91 -0.53
C VAL A 126 -8.46 -6.09 -1.82
N THR A 127 -9.12 -6.04 -2.98
CA THR A 127 -8.43 -6.17 -4.28
C THR A 127 -7.41 -5.07 -4.48
N GLY A 128 -7.80 -3.81 -4.27
CA GLY A 128 -6.90 -2.66 -4.40
C GLY A 128 -5.74 -2.72 -3.41
N SER A 129 -6.03 -3.15 -2.17
CA SER A 129 -5.03 -3.34 -1.12
C SER A 129 -3.96 -4.37 -1.52
N VAL A 130 -4.39 -5.51 -2.06
CA VAL A 130 -3.47 -6.57 -2.51
C VAL A 130 -2.57 -6.09 -3.65
N ILE A 131 -3.13 -5.34 -4.61
CA ILE A 131 -2.34 -4.75 -5.70
C ILE A 131 -1.30 -3.78 -5.15
N GLY A 132 -1.70 -2.90 -4.23
CA GLY A 132 -0.78 -1.95 -3.57
C GLY A 132 0.33 -2.65 -2.78
N ILE A 133 -0.01 -3.69 -2.01
CA ILE A 133 0.95 -4.49 -1.22
C ILE A 133 1.92 -5.23 -2.14
N GLY A 134 1.42 -5.86 -3.20
CA GLY A 134 2.26 -6.53 -4.19
C GLY A 134 3.27 -5.57 -4.82
N ARG A 135 2.86 -4.35 -5.15
CA ARG A 135 3.75 -3.29 -5.62
C ARG A 135 4.80 -2.94 -4.57
N ALA A 136 4.40 -2.64 -3.32
CA ALA A 136 5.33 -2.30 -2.25
C ALA A 136 6.36 -3.41 -1.98
N ALA A 137 5.96 -4.68 -2.08
CA ALA A 137 6.84 -5.83 -1.84
C ALA A 137 7.96 -5.96 -2.89
N GLY A 138 7.72 -5.50 -4.13
CA GLY A 138 8.70 -5.53 -5.22
C GLY A 138 9.54 -4.27 -5.37
N GLU A 139 9.27 -3.20 -4.62
CA GLU A 139 9.98 -1.92 -4.78
C GLU A 139 11.42 -2.01 -4.26
N THR A 140 12.35 -1.45 -5.05
CA THR A 140 13.78 -1.40 -4.74
C THR A 140 14.25 0.02 -4.45
N ALA A 141 13.95 0.98 -5.32
CA ALA A 141 14.47 2.33 -5.22
C ALA A 141 14.06 3.07 -3.95
N PRO A 142 12.79 3.09 -3.53
CA PRO A 142 12.40 3.73 -2.27
C PRO A 142 13.10 3.13 -1.06
N ILE A 143 13.26 1.80 -1.05
CA ILE A 143 13.88 1.05 0.05
C ILE A 143 15.37 1.38 0.15
N MET A 144 16.07 1.44 -0.98
CA MET A 144 17.50 1.74 -1.08
C MET A 144 17.86 3.07 -0.40
N PHE A 145 17.02 4.09 -0.56
CA PHE A 145 17.27 5.41 -0.01
C PHE A 145 16.89 5.54 1.47
N THR A 146 15.88 4.79 1.93
CA THR A 146 15.22 5.09 3.22
C THR A 146 15.46 4.07 4.33
N VAL A 147 15.82 2.82 4.00
CA VAL A 147 15.89 1.77 5.01
C VAL A 147 16.96 0.71 4.77
N ALA A 148 17.39 0.50 3.52
CA ALA A 148 18.19 -0.65 3.18
C ALA A 148 19.57 -0.62 3.84
N ALA A 149 19.92 -1.75 4.47
CA ALA A 149 21.27 -2.13 4.85
C ALA A 149 21.84 -3.12 3.82
N PHE A 150 23.11 -2.99 3.48
CA PHE A 150 23.81 -3.89 2.57
C PHE A 150 24.00 -5.28 3.19
N SER A 151 24.42 -5.31 4.46
CA SER A 151 24.60 -6.53 5.23
C SER A 151 24.21 -6.27 6.68
N GLN A 152 23.25 -7.03 7.17
CA GLN A 152 22.82 -6.94 8.57
C GLN A 152 22.46 -8.35 9.06
N PRO A 153 23.36 -9.01 9.83
CA PRO A 153 23.15 -10.38 10.25
C PRO A 153 22.07 -10.53 11.32
N ASN A 154 21.77 -9.46 12.06
CA ASN A 154 20.81 -9.48 13.17
C ASN A 154 19.45 -8.98 12.74
N LEU A 155 18.40 -9.52 13.38
CA LEU A 155 17.05 -9.00 13.23
C LEU A 155 16.95 -7.59 13.85
N PRO A 156 16.08 -6.71 13.31
CA PRO A 156 15.90 -5.37 13.83
C PRO A 156 15.31 -5.40 15.24
N ASN A 157 15.88 -4.62 16.15
CA ASN A 157 15.40 -4.50 17.53
C ASN A 157 14.48 -3.30 17.75
N SER A 158 14.35 -2.42 16.74
CA SER A 158 13.56 -1.20 16.81
C SER A 158 13.00 -0.84 15.44
N ILE A 159 11.90 -0.08 15.43
CA ILE A 159 11.35 0.54 14.21
C ILE A 159 12.32 1.55 13.56
N PHE A 160 13.31 2.03 14.31
CA PHE A 160 14.38 2.91 13.83
C PHE A 160 15.61 2.14 13.33
N SER A 161 15.59 0.81 13.34
CA SER A 161 16.67 -0.01 12.77
C SER A 161 16.57 -0.07 11.25
N GLN A 162 17.74 -0.22 10.60
CA GLN A 162 17.80 -0.60 9.18
C GLN A 162 17.46 -2.08 9.03
N VAL A 163 17.11 -2.50 7.81
CA VAL A 163 16.87 -3.91 7.49
C VAL A 163 17.38 -4.26 6.10
N MET A 164 17.74 -5.52 5.92
CA MET A 164 17.91 -6.07 4.57
C MET A 164 16.55 -6.32 3.95
N ALA A 165 16.41 -5.96 2.68
CA ALA A 165 15.20 -6.20 1.89
C ALA A 165 15.56 -7.00 0.65
N LEU A 166 14.78 -8.04 0.33
CA LEU A 166 15.05 -8.94 -0.81
C LEU A 166 15.21 -8.21 -2.15
N PRO A 167 14.37 -7.20 -2.51
CA PRO A 167 14.56 -6.47 -3.75
C PRO A 167 15.90 -5.72 -3.81
N PHE A 168 16.30 -5.10 -2.70
CA PHE A 168 17.60 -4.42 -2.62
C PHE A 168 18.76 -5.41 -2.59
N HIS A 169 18.60 -6.55 -1.92
CA HIS A 169 19.63 -7.61 -1.90
C HIS A 169 19.87 -8.17 -3.31
N LEU A 170 18.80 -8.46 -4.07
CA LEU A 170 18.92 -8.89 -5.46
C LEU A 170 19.61 -7.83 -6.33
N TYR A 171 19.22 -6.57 -6.17
CA TYR A 171 19.85 -5.45 -6.89
C TYR A 171 21.34 -5.36 -6.56
N SER A 172 21.73 -5.43 -5.29
CA SER A 172 23.14 -5.33 -4.89
C SER A 172 23.97 -6.53 -5.34
N LEU A 173 23.41 -7.74 -5.31
CA LEU A 173 24.09 -8.91 -5.89
C LEU A 173 24.33 -8.74 -7.39
N ALA A 174 23.36 -8.18 -8.11
CA ALA A 174 23.47 -8.02 -9.57
C ALA A 174 24.39 -6.87 -10.01
N THR A 175 24.58 -5.84 -9.16
CA THR A 175 25.23 -4.59 -9.61
C THR A 175 26.48 -4.21 -8.79
N GLN A 176 26.61 -4.68 -7.55
CA GLN A 176 27.66 -4.22 -6.63
C GLN A 176 28.65 -5.30 -6.21
N VAL A 177 28.31 -6.57 -6.41
CA VAL A 177 29.18 -7.69 -6.07
C VAL A 177 29.93 -8.15 -7.31
N THR A 178 31.26 -8.16 -7.27
CA THR A 178 32.09 -8.69 -8.35
C THR A 178 32.02 -10.21 -8.33
N ASN A 179 31.66 -10.86 -9.44
CA ASN A 179 31.49 -12.31 -9.57
C ASN A 179 30.55 -12.91 -8.48
N PRO A 180 29.32 -12.45 -8.40
CA PRO A 180 28.39 -12.99 -7.42
C PRO A 180 28.08 -14.45 -7.75
N PRO A 181 27.91 -15.32 -6.73
CA PRO A 181 27.46 -16.69 -6.97
C PRO A 181 26.10 -16.71 -7.66
N GLU A 182 26.02 -17.32 -8.84
CA GLU A 182 24.78 -17.36 -9.65
C GLU A 182 23.61 -18.01 -8.90
N ASP A 183 23.90 -19.05 -8.11
CA ASP A 183 22.93 -19.73 -7.26
C ASP A 183 22.25 -18.78 -6.26
N LYS A 184 22.99 -17.83 -5.68
CA LYS A 184 22.45 -16.82 -4.77
C LYS A 184 21.59 -15.79 -5.47
N GLN A 185 21.97 -15.36 -6.69
CA GLN A 185 21.15 -14.44 -7.48
C GLN A 185 19.82 -15.06 -7.86
N TRP A 186 19.87 -16.24 -8.49
CA TRP A 186 18.66 -16.94 -8.92
C TRP A 186 17.80 -17.38 -7.73
N GLY A 187 18.44 -17.84 -6.64
CA GLY A 187 17.73 -18.18 -5.40
C GLY A 187 16.99 -16.97 -4.79
N THR A 188 17.64 -15.81 -4.73
CA THR A 188 17.00 -14.58 -4.21
C THR A 188 15.85 -14.12 -5.10
N ALA A 189 16.03 -14.17 -6.43
CA ALA A 189 14.99 -13.83 -7.39
C ALA A 189 13.78 -14.77 -7.26
N LEU A 190 14.02 -16.08 -7.13
CA LEU A 190 12.96 -17.08 -6.95
C LEU A 190 12.19 -16.85 -5.65
N VAL A 191 12.89 -16.63 -4.53
CA VAL A 191 12.24 -16.36 -3.23
C VAL A 191 11.39 -15.08 -3.29
N LEU A 192 11.89 -14.01 -3.92
CA LEU A 192 11.15 -12.77 -4.10
C LEU A 192 9.88 -12.99 -4.93
N LEU A 193 10.00 -13.70 -6.05
CA LEU A 193 8.87 -14.04 -6.92
C LEU A 193 7.82 -14.86 -6.19
N LEU A 194 8.24 -15.92 -5.48
CA LEU A 194 7.34 -16.76 -4.70
C LEU A 194 6.64 -15.98 -3.59
N MET A 195 7.34 -15.09 -2.90
CA MET A 195 6.77 -14.24 -1.86
C MET A 195 5.66 -13.32 -2.42
N VAL A 196 5.90 -12.66 -3.55
CA VAL A 196 4.91 -11.81 -4.21
C VAL A 196 3.72 -12.65 -4.69
N LEU A 197 3.96 -13.83 -5.25
CA LEU A 197 2.93 -14.76 -5.69
C LEU A 197 2.03 -15.20 -4.51
N VAL A 198 2.63 -15.55 -3.36
CA VAL A 198 1.89 -15.93 -2.15
C VAL A 198 0.97 -14.79 -1.70
N PHE A 199 1.45 -13.55 -1.67
CA PHE A 199 0.60 -12.40 -1.33
C PHE A 199 -0.56 -12.24 -2.32
N ALA A 200 -0.31 -12.40 -3.61
CA ALA A 200 -1.34 -12.31 -4.64
C ALA A 200 -2.41 -13.42 -4.49
N VAL A 201 -1.97 -14.67 -4.20
CA VAL A 201 -2.88 -15.81 -3.96
C VAL A 201 -3.72 -15.60 -2.71
N ILE A 202 -3.10 -15.20 -1.57
CA ILE A 202 -3.81 -14.91 -0.32
C ILE A 202 -4.87 -13.82 -0.56
N GLY A 203 -4.48 -12.73 -1.21
CA GLY A 203 -5.40 -11.64 -1.53
C GLY A 203 -6.57 -12.07 -2.42
N THR A 204 -6.28 -12.89 -3.43
CA THR A 204 -7.32 -13.44 -4.31
C THR A 204 -8.27 -14.37 -3.53
N ALA A 205 -7.75 -15.19 -2.64
CA ALA A 205 -8.55 -16.07 -1.78
C ALA A 205 -9.49 -15.27 -0.85
N ILE A 206 -8.97 -14.23 -0.20
CA ILE A 206 -9.78 -13.33 0.65
C ILE A 206 -10.89 -12.66 -0.18
N ARG A 207 -10.54 -12.15 -1.37
CA ARG A 207 -11.51 -11.55 -2.30
C ARG A 207 -12.62 -12.53 -2.69
N THR A 208 -12.26 -13.76 -3.05
CA THR A 208 -13.21 -14.78 -3.47
C THR A 208 -14.16 -15.15 -2.32
N LYS A 209 -13.62 -15.33 -1.10
CA LYS A 209 -14.42 -15.59 0.09
C LYS A 209 -15.41 -14.45 0.37
N ALA A 210 -14.94 -13.20 0.32
CA ALA A 210 -15.77 -12.02 0.53
C ALA A 210 -16.86 -11.86 -0.56
N ARG A 211 -16.64 -12.36 -1.77
CA ARG A 211 -17.66 -12.39 -2.85
C ARG A 211 -18.72 -13.47 -2.64
N LEU A 212 -18.33 -14.64 -2.16
CA LEU A 212 -19.25 -15.75 -1.93
C LEU A 212 -20.25 -15.45 -0.81
N GLN A 213 -19.80 -14.83 0.28
CA GLN A 213 -20.65 -14.39 1.38
C GLN A 213 -21.72 -13.34 1.00
N ARG A 214 -21.65 -12.78 -0.22
CA ARG A 214 -22.64 -11.84 -0.76
C ARG A 214 -23.77 -12.48 -1.55
N LYS A 215 -23.65 -13.76 -1.88
CA LYS A 215 -24.65 -14.47 -2.69
C LYS A 215 -25.65 -15.26 -1.85
N GLU A 216 -25.40 -15.33 -0.53
CA GLU A 216 -26.34 -15.81 0.49
C GLU A 216 -27.06 -14.64 1.16
#